data_69fcb28ff08509ac97c2fdce1d9c241d
#
_entry.id   69fcb28ff08509ac97c2fdce1d9c241d
#
_cell.length_a   1.000
_cell.length_b   1.000
_cell.length_c   1.000
_cell.angle_alpha   90.00
_cell.angle_beta   90.00
_cell.angle_gamma   90.00
#
_symmetry.space_group_name_H-M   'P 1'
#
loop_
_entity.id
_entity.type
_entity.pdbx_description
1 polymer ?
#
loop_
_entity_poly.entity_id
_entity_poly.type
_entity_poly.pdbx_seq_one_letter_code
_entity_poly.pdbx_strand_id
1 'polypeptide(L)'
;RRPPGRVPWGAVAALTLAVAVRAIGGCAADFPWKTTAVMGLVTAVLVFAGKSLGGFVCDRLGPTRTALISVPAAAVLTAFCAAWAAPALAGQLLLNLTMPVTLWLIYRAMPESPGFAFGLAAAALWPGTLAGQLISLTGAWNSALILVSFAAGLAAIIYAENKLSEVPV
;
A
#
# COMPACT_ATOMS: atom_id res chain seq x y z
N ARG A 1 10.30 -15.84 -26.76
CA ARG A 1 9.85 -14.42 -26.57
C ARG A 1 8.37 -14.41 -26.90
N ARG A 2 7.52 -14.07 -25.91
CA ARG A 2 6.09 -13.85 -26.12
C ARG A 2 5.90 -12.67 -27.09
N PRO A 3 4.86 -12.70 -27.96
CA PRO A 3 4.50 -11.50 -28.69
C PRO A 3 4.17 -10.38 -27.70
N PRO A 4 4.49 -9.12 -27.99
CA PRO A 4 4.22 -8.01 -27.09
C PRO A 4 2.71 -7.93 -26.85
N GLY A 5 2.29 -8.46 -25.70
CA GLY A 5 0.91 -8.39 -25.25
C GLY A 5 0.55 -6.92 -24.97
N ARG A 6 -0.67 -6.53 -25.29
CA ARG A 6 -1.13 -5.18 -24.93
C ARG A 6 -1.04 -5.00 -23.42
N VAL A 7 -0.26 -4.00 -22.98
CA VAL A 7 -0.18 -3.63 -21.58
C VAL A 7 -1.59 -3.26 -21.09
N PRO A 8 -2.08 -3.88 -20.00
CA PRO A 8 -3.40 -3.55 -19.45
C PRO A 8 -3.32 -2.23 -18.66
N TRP A 9 -3.28 -1.11 -19.37
CA TRP A 9 -3.09 0.22 -18.77
C TRP A 9 -4.13 0.55 -17.69
N GLY A 10 -5.35 0.01 -17.78
CA GLY A 10 -6.35 0.16 -16.73
C GLY A 10 -5.93 -0.47 -15.39
N ALA A 11 -5.31 -1.66 -15.44
CA ALA A 11 -4.78 -2.31 -14.24
C ALA A 11 -3.55 -1.55 -13.71
N VAL A 12 -2.66 -1.09 -14.59
CA VAL A 12 -1.49 -0.30 -14.21
C VAL A 12 -1.91 1.01 -13.54
N ALA A 13 -2.85 1.73 -14.12
CA ALA A 13 -3.38 2.98 -13.54
C ALA A 13 -4.05 2.75 -12.17
N ALA A 14 -4.85 1.67 -12.04
CA ALA A 14 -5.46 1.32 -10.76
C ALA A 14 -4.42 1.00 -9.67
N LEU A 15 -3.36 0.24 -10.01
CA LEU A 15 -2.29 -0.08 -9.07
C LEU A 15 -1.47 1.16 -8.68
N THR A 16 -1.18 2.04 -9.64
CA THR A 16 -0.50 3.31 -9.38
C THR A 16 -1.34 4.20 -8.46
N LEU A 17 -2.65 4.27 -8.72
CA LEU A 17 -3.58 4.97 -7.84
C LEU A 17 -3.65 4.34 -6.45
N ALA A 18 -3.67 3.00 -6.36
CA ALA A 18 -3.65 2.28 -5.08
C ALA A 18 -2.43 2.66 -4.23
N VAL A 19 -1.25 2.79 -4.85
CA VAL A 19 -0.03 3.23 -4.15
C VAL A 19 -0.18 4.65 -3.64
N ALA A 20 -0.64 5.59 -4.48
CA ALA A 20 -0.80 6.99 -4.10
C ALA A 20 -1.85 7.18 -2.99
N VAL A 21 -3.04 6.59 -3.14
CA VAL A 21 -4.13 6.73 -2.16
C VAL A 21 -3.76 6.09 -0.81
N ARG A 22 -3.10 4.94 -0.82
CA ARG A 22 -2.61 4.32 0.41
C ARG A 22 -1.53 5.15 1.10
N ALA A 23 -0.68 5.84 0.34
CA ALA A 23 0.30 6.77 0.89
C ALA A 23 -0.38 7.97 1.58
N ILE A 24 -1.50 8.48 1.04
CA ILE A 24 -2.32 9.52 1.69
C ILE A 24 -2.76 9.03 3.07
N GLY A 25 -3.43 7.88 3.15
CA GLY A 25 -3.94 7.35 4.43
C GLY A 25 -2.83 7.03 5.43
N GLY A 26 -1.68 6.54 4.96
CA GLY A 26 -0.54 6.25 5.81
C GLY A 26 0.15 7.51 6.37
N CYS A 27 0.17 8.60 5.61
CA CYS A 27 0.76 9.88 6.03
C CYS A 27 -0.21 10.75 6.83
N ALA A 28 -1.52 10.59 6.62
CA ALA A 28 -2.55 11.28 7.40
C ALA A 28 -2.64 10.76 8.84
N ALA A 29 -2.09 9.58 9.14
CA ALA A 29 -2.08 9.03 10.48
C ALA A 29 -1.14 9.83 11.39
N ASP A 30 -1.71 10.42 12.44
CA ASP A 30 -0.96 11.09 13.49
C ASP A 30 -0.63 10.12 14.63
N PHE A 31 0.65 10.09 15.02
CA PHE A 31 1.17 9.20 16.06
C PHE A 31 1.77 10.03 17.19
N PRO A 32 0.99 10.38 18.22
CA PRO A 32 1.43 11.27 19.31
C PRO A 32 2.59 10.70 20.14
N TRP A 33 2.77 9.38 20.13
CA TRP A 33 3.87 8.69 20.81
C TRP A 33 5.21 8.76 20.05
N LYS A 34 5.21 9.19 18.77
CA LYS A 34 6.40 9.26 17.92
C LYS A 34 7.19 10.55 18.14
N THR A 35 7.54 10.84 19.39
CA THR A 35 8.24 12.09 19.78
C THR A 35 9.75 11.95 19.84
N THR A 36 10.27 10.71 19.92
CA THR A 36 11.71 10.45 20.05
C THR A 36 12.30 9.83 18.78
N ALA A 37 13.60 10.08 18.54
CA ALA A 37 14.32 9.47 17.44
C ALA A 37 14.28 7.92 17.50
N VAL A 38 14.27 7.35 18.70
CA VAL A 38 14.18 5.90 18.90
C VAL A 38 12.85 5.35 18.36
N MET A 39 11.73 6.00 18.65
CA MET A 39 10.41 5.59 18.13
C MET A 39 10.33 5.78 16.62
N GLY A 40 10.96 6.80 16.07
CA GLY A 40 11.14 6.97 14.63
C GLY A 40 11.92 5.80 14.00
N LEU A 41 13.02 5.39 14.61
CA LEU A 41 13.82 4.25 14.16
C LEU A 41 13.04 2.92 14.24
N VAL A 42 12.36 2.66 15.35
CA VAL A 42 11.50 1.46 15.50
C VAL A 42 10.44 1.42 14.40
N THR A 43 9.78 2.55 14.12
CA THR A 43 8.81 2.63 13.02
C THR A 43 9.46 2.31 11.67
N ALA A 44 10.64 2.88 11.38
CA ALA A 44 11.35 2.63 10.13
C ALA A 44 11.73 1.15 9.97
N VAL A 45 12.21 0.50 11.04
CA VAL A 45 12.54 -0.93 11.04
C VAL A 45 11.28 -1.77 10.76
N LEU A 46 10.14 -1.46 11.37
CA LEU A 46 8.89 -2.17 11.14
C LEU A 46 8.33 -1.96 9.73
N VAL A 47 8.46 -0.75 9.18
CA VAL A 47 8.12 -0.46 7.77
C VAL A 47 8.99 -1.29 6.83
N PHE A 48 10.29 -1.37 7.09
CA PHE A 48 11.22 -2.22 6.33
C PHE A 48 10.85 -3.70 6.46
N ALA A 49 10.62 -4.18 7.69
CA ALA A 49 10.21 -5.56 7.94
C ALA A 49 8.89 -5.89 7.23
N GLY A 50 7.91 -5.00 7.25
CA GLY A 50 6.65 -5.16 6.54
C GLY A 50 6.85 -5.33 5.03
N LYS A 51 7.69 -4.50 4.42
CA LYS A 51 8.02 -4.60 2.99
C LYS A 51 8.74 -5.91 2.65
N SER A 52 9.66 -6.36 3.50
CA SER A 52 10.40 -7.60 3.28
C SER A 52 9.52 -8.84 3.48
N LEU A 53 8.77 -8.88 4.59
CA LEU A 53 7.87 -9.98 4.91
C LEU A 53 6.68 -10.06 3.95
N GLY A 54 6.24 -8.91 3.42
CA GLY A 54 5.11 -8.84 2.49
C GLY A 54 5.35 -9.63 1.21
N GLY A 55 6.57 -9.68 0.69
CA GLY A 55 6.94 -10.55 -0.42
C GLY A 55 6.73 -12.03 -0.08
N PHE A 56 7.27 -12.46 1.06
CA PHE A 56 7.12 -13.84 1.55
C PHE A 56 5.65 -14.26 1.76
N VAL A 57 4.86 -13.35 2.33
CA VAL A 57 3.43 -13.59 2.57
C VAL A 57 2.68 -13.64 1.25
N CYS A 58 2.98 -12.73 0.32
CA CYS A 58 2.41 -12.71 -1.02
C CYS A 58 2.71 -13.99 -1.80
N ASP A 59 3.93 -14.53 -1.71
CA ASP A 59 4.32 -15.76 -2.38
C ASP A 59 3.58 -16.99 -1.82
N ARG A 60 3.22 -16.99 -0.53
CA ARG A 60 2.51 -18.11 0.11
C ARG A 60 1.00 -18.03 0.02
N LEU A 61 0.43 -16.86 0.22
CA LEU A 61 -1.03 -16.67 0.29
C LEU A 61 -1.64 -16.17 -1.02
N GLY A 62 -0.81 -15.64 -1.89
CA GLY A 62 -1.23 -14.92 -3.09
C GLY A 62 -1.55 -13.44 -2.82
N PRO A 63 -1.58 -12.60 -3.88
CA PRO A 63 -1.71 -11.15 -3.76
C PRO A 63 -3.05 -10.72 -3.16
N THR A 64 -4.18 -11.27 -3.63
CA THR A 64 -5.51 -10.89 -3.13
C THR A 64 -5.69 -11.21 -1.67
N ARG A 65 -5.33 -12.42 -1.23
CA ARG A 65 -5.49 -12.82 0.19
C ARG A 65 -4.61 -11.99 1.10
N THR A 66 -3.37 -11.72 0.68
CA THR A 66 -2.47 -10.85 1.43
C THR A 66 -3.06 -9.45 1.60
N ALA A 67 -3.60 -8.86 0.53
CA ALA A 67 -4.23 -7.55 0.59
C ALA A 67 -5.52 -7.56 1.43
N LEU A 68 -6.39 -8.56 1.27
CA LEU A 68 -7.66 -8.68 2.00
C LEU A 68 -7.47 -8.85 3.52
N ILE A 69 -6.38 -9.44 3.96
CA ILE A 69 -6.07 -9.61 5.38
C ILE A 69 -5.38 -8.37 5.92
N SER A 70 -4.34 -7.90 5.24
CA SER A 70 -3.46 -6.86 5.77
C SER A 70 -4.06 -5.46 5.70
N VAL A 71 -4.78 -5.11 4.62
CA VAL A 71 -5.31 -3.74 4.46
C VAL A 71 -6.42 -3.41 5.45
N PRO A 72 -7.46 -4.24 5.66
CA PRO A 72 -8.49 -3.93 6.64
C PRO A 72 -7.95 -3.89 8.07
N ALA A 73 -7.06 -4.83 8.43
CA ALA A 73 -6.42 -4.83 9.74
C ALA A 73 -5.56 -3.57 9.95
N ALA A 74 -4.76 -3.18 8.95
CA ALA A 74 -4.00 -1.94 9.00
C ALA A 74 -4.91 -0.71 9.11
N ALA A 75 -6.03 -0.68 8.37
CA ALA A 75 -6.98 0.42 8.39
C ALA A 75 -7.58 0.64 9.78
N VAL A 76 -8.06 -0.42 10.43
CA VAL A 76 -8.62 -0.35 11.79
C VAL A 76 -7.57 0.09 12.79
N LEU A 77 -6.39 -0.52 12.79
CA LEU A 77 -5.33 -0.19 13.72
C LEU A 77 -4.81 1.24 13.54
N THR A 78 -4.72 1.71 12.31
CA THR A 78 -4.23 3.07 12.02
C THR A 78 -5.30 4.13 12.30
N ALA A 79 -6.59 3.85 12.00
CA ALA A 79 -7.66 4.82 12.17
C ALA A 79 -8.11 5.00 13.62
N PHE A 80 -8.07 3.93 14.43
CA PHE A 80 -8.67 3.93 15.78
C PHE A 80 -7.66 3.70 16.90
N CYS A 81 -6.51 3.11 16.61
CA CYS A 81 -5.52 2.77 17.64
C CYS A 81 -4.23 3.59 17.51
N ALA A 82 -4.22 4.68 16.73
CA ALA A 82 -3.04 5.52 16.49
C ALA A 82 -2.43 6.11 17.76
N ALA A 83 -3.25 6.32 18.80
CA ALA A 83 -2.79 6.84 20.09
C ALA A 83 -1.90 5.84 20.88
N TRP A 84 -1.99 4.54 20.58
CA TRP A 84 -1.25 3.49 21.28
C TRP A 84 -0.12 2.95 20.40
N ALA A 85 1.12 3.01 20.92
CA ALA A 85 2.31 2.65 20.13
C ALA A 85 2.26 1.23 19.56
N ALA A 86 1.96 0.21 20.35
CA ALA A 86 2.00 -1.18 19.92
C ALA A 86 1.02 -1.50 18.77
N PRO A 87 -0.30 -1.20 18.88
CA PRO A 87 -1.22 -1.46 17.77
C PRO A 87 -0.96 -0.56 16.55
N ALA A 88 -0.51 0.69 16.76
CA ALA A 88 -0.15 1.57 15.67
C ALA A 88 1.06 1.05 14.87
N LEU A 89 2.07 0.54 15.55
CA LEU A 89 3.24 -0.10 14.93
C LEU A 89 2.84 -1.37 14.18
N ALA A 90 1.93 -2.18 14.73
CA ALA A 90 1.37 -3.33 14.01
C ALA A 90 0.60 -2.89 12.76
N GLY A 91 -0.19 -1.83 12.83
CA GLY A 91 -0.86 -1.23 11.68
C GLY A 91 0.10 -0.80 10.58
N GLN A 92 1.21 -0.14 10.95
CA GLN A 92 2.25 0.27 10.01
C GLN A 92 2.95 -0.93 9.34
N LEU A 93 3.24 -1.99 10.09
CA LEU A 93 3.79 -3.22 9.54
C LEU A 93 2.83 -3.85 8.53
N LEU A 94 1.56 -4.01 8.90
CA LEU A 94 0.53 -4.60 8.04
C LEU A 94 0.28 -3.78 6.77
N LEU A 95 0.26 -2.46 6.87
CA LEU A 95 0.14 -1.59 5.71
C LEU A 95 1.27 -1.83 4.70
N ASN A 96 2.49 -1.98 5.21
CA ASN A 96 3.67 -2.17 4.37
C ASN A 96 3.79 -3.59 3.78
N LEU A 97 3.07 -4.61 4.31
CA LEU A 97 2.97 -5.92 3.68
C LEU A 97 2.37 -5.87 2.26
N THR A 98 1.56 -4.88 1.96
CA THR A 98 0.92 -4.74 0.64
C THR A 98 1.79 -4.06 -0.41
N MET A 99 2.94 -3.50 -0.02
CA MET A 99 3.83 -2.83 -0.98
C MET A 99 4.42 -3.81 -2.03
N PRO A 100 4.96 -4.98 -1.63
CA PRO A 100 5.39 -5.99 -2.60
C PRO A 100 4.26 -6.51 -3.48
N VAL A 101 3.03 -6.63 -2.94
CA VAL A 101 1.85 -7.05 -3.71
C VAL A 101 1.61 -6.11 -4.89
N THR A 102 1.58 -4.80 -4.66
CA THR A 102 1.39 -3.82 -5.73
C THR A 102 2.54 -3.81 -6.72
N LEU A 103 3.79 -3.92 -6.26
CA LEU A 103 4.96 -4.00 -7.13
C LEU A 103 4.92 -5.25 -8.03
N TRP A 104 4.57 -6.40 -7.45
CA TRP A 104 4.47 -7.66 -8.19
C TRP A 104 3.37 -7.61 -9.26
N LEU A 105 2.21 -7.04 -8.93
CA LEU A 105 1.10 -6.90 -9.88
C LEU A 105 1.46 -5.93 -11.03
N ILE A 106 2.13 -4.81 -10.74
CA ILE A 106 2.61 -3.88 -11.80
C ILE A 106 3.66 -4.57 -12.68
N TYR A 107 4.59 -5.32 -12.08
CA TYR A 107 5.57 -6.11 -12.83
C TYR A 107 4.87 -7.14 -13.72
N ARG A 108 3.88 -7.85 -13.21
CA ARG A 108 3.09 -8.83 -13.98
C ARG A 108 2.35 -8.17 -15.15
N ALA A 109 1.90 -6.93 -14.99
CA ALA A 109 1.28 -6.15 -16.07
C ALA A 109 2.29 -5.73 -17.16
N MET A 110 3.57 -5.53 -16.79
CA MET A 110 4.63 -5.03 -17.68
C MET A 110 5.93 -5.82 -17.52
N PRO A 111 5.95 -7.13 -17.83
CA PRO A 111 7.12 -7.98 -17.57
C PRO A 111 8.33 -7.62 -18.43
N GLU A 112 8.13 -6.97 -19.57
CA GLU A 112 9.21 -6.54 -20.47
C GLU A 112 9.91 -5.25 -20.01
N SER A 113 9.32 -4.52 -19.05
CA SER A 113 9.82 -3.23 -18.58
C SER A 113 9.83 -3.14 -17.04
N PRO A 114 10.58 -4.02 -16.34
CA PRO A 114 10.56 -4.08 -14.87
C PRO A 114 11.06 -2.79 -14.21
N GLY A 115 12.04 -2.12 -14.81
CA GLY A 115 12.54 -0.84 -14.32
C GLY A 115 11.49 0.27 -14.40
N PHE A 116 10.73 0.33 -15.49
CA PHE A 116 9.62 1.28 -15.63
C PHE A 116 8.49 0.97 -14.63
N ALA A 117 8.13 -0.30 -14.47
CA ALA A 117 7.13 -0.75 -13.51
C ALA A 117 7.46 -0.31 -12.08
N PHE A 118 8.71 -0.52 -11.66
CA PHE A 118 9.21 -0.09 -10.35
C PHE A 118 9.23 1.44 -10.24
N GLY A 119 9.76 2.14 -11.24
CA GLY A 119 9.82 3.60 -11.29
C GLY A 119 8.44 4.24 -11.19
N LEU A 120 7.44 3.69 -11.87
CA LEU A 120 6.06 4.16 -11.82
C LEU A 120 5.45 4.02 -10.41
N ALA A 121 5.65 2.85 -9.77
CA ALA A 121 5.19 2.63 -8.40
C ALA A 121 5.89 3.56 -7.40
N ALA A 122 7.20 3.78 -7.56
CA ALA A 122 7.96 4.70 -6.73
C ALA A 122 7.53 6.16 -6.93
N ALA A 123 7.31 6.57 -8.18
CA ALA A 123 6.83 7.91 -8.51
C ALA A 123 5.43 8.19 -7.94
N ALA A 124 4.55 7.19 -7.90
CA ALA A 124 3.20 7.32 -7.34
C ALA A 124 3.18 7.58 -5.83
N LEU A 125 4.23 7.19 -5.11
CA LEU A 125 4.35 7.48 -3.67
C LEU A 125 4.44 8.96 -3.38
N TRP A 126 5.15 9.72 -4.22
CA TRP A 126 5.43 11.13 -3.95
C TRP A 126 4.17 12.00 -3.88
N PRO A 127 3.25 12.01 -4.87
CA PRO A 127 2.03 12.81 -4.80
C PRO A 127 1.11 12.35 -3.66
N GLY A 128 1.05 11.05 -3.38
CA GLY A 128 0.27 10.51 -2.25
C GLY A 128 0.81 10.97 -0.90
N THR A 129 2.14 10.91 -0.71
CA THR A 129 2.79 11.38 0.52
C THR A 129 2.61 12.88 0.72
N LEU A 130 2.82 13.66 -0.33
CA LEU A 130 2.64 15.12 -0.29
C LEU A 130 1.20 15.48 0.06
N ALA A 131 0.21 14.87 -0.62
CA ALA A 131 -1.19 15.10 -0.32
C ALA A 131 -1.55 14.72 1.12
N GLY A 132 -1.07 13.57 1.60
CA GLY A 132 -1.31 13.12 2.98
C GLY A 132 -0.69 14.03 4.05
N GLN A 133 0.44 14.68 3.74
CA GLN A 133 1.07 15.65 4.64
C GLN A 133 0.39 17.03 4.63
N LEU A 134 -0.18 17.42 3.49
CA LEU A 134 -0.89 18.69 3.36
C LEU A 134 -2.32 18.65 3.95
N ILE A 135 -2.92 17.46 4.01
CA ILE A 135 -4.25 17.27 4.57
C ILE A 135 -4.13 17.16 6.10
N SER A 136 -4.51 18.19 6.81
CA SER A 136 -4.55 18.22 8.28
C SER A 136 -6.01 18.10 8.77
N LEU A 137 -6.54 16.87 8.76
CA LEU A 137 -7.83 16.57 9.36
C LEU A 137 -7.65 16.07 10.79
N THR A 138 -8.63 16.33 11.64
CA THR A 138 -8.60 15.90 13.05
C THR A 138 -9.83 15.06 13.41
N GLY A 139 -9.69 14.22 14.43
CA GLY A 139 -10.78 13.42 14.96
C GLY A 139 -11.40 12.45 13.93
N ALA A 140 -12.72 12.37 13.89
CA ALA A 140 -13.46 11.43 13.07
C ALA A 140 -13.20 11.60 11.55
N TRP A 141 -12.97 12.82 11.09
CA TRP A 141 -12.67 13.08 9.68
C TRP A 141 -11.33 12.50 9.24
N ASN A 142 -10.34 12.54 10.12
CA ASN A 142 -9.06 11.91 9.83
C ASN A 142 -9.18 10.37 9.76
N SER A 143 -9.89 9.76 10.71
CA SER A 143 -10.18 8.32 10.68
C SER A 143 -10.96 7.93 9.42
N ALA A 144 -11.94 8.73 9.01
CA ALA A 144 -12.68 8.50 7.77
C ALA A 144 -11.78 8.57 6.54
N LEU A 145 -10.88 9.56 6.45
CA LEU A 145 -9.91 9.66 5.35
C LEU A 145 -9.02 8.42 5.27
N ILE A 146 -8.49 7.96 6.40
CA ILE A 146 -7.65 6.76 6.47
C ILE A 146 -8.42 5.53 5.97
N LEU A 147 -9.64 5.31 6.48
CA LEU A 147 -10.48 4.17 6.09
C LEU A 147 -10.83 4.20 4.60
N VAL A 148 -11.26 5.35 4.08
CA VAL A 148 -11.60 5.52 2.66
C VAL A 148 -10.39 5.30 1.77
N SER A 149 -9.24 5.86 2.15
CA SER A 149 -7.99 5.69 1.41
C SER A 149 -7.57 4.22 1.33
N PHE A 150 -7.63 3.49 2.44
CA PHE A 150 -7.25 2.09 2.45
C PHE A 150 -8.27 1.21 1.71
N ALA A 151 -9.57 1.49 1.84
CA ALA A 151 -10.62 0.79 1.11
C ALA A 151 -10.48 1.02 -0.42
N ALA A 152 -10.23 2.24 -0.86
CA ALA A 152 -9.98 2.57 -2.26
C ALA A 152 -8.73 1.87 -2.80
N GLY A 153 -7.64 1.84 -2.01
CA GLY A 153 -6.43 1.12 -2.36
C GLY A 153 -6.66 -0.39 -2.50
N LEU A 154 -7.42 -0.99 -1.59
CA LEU A 154 -7.79 -2.41 -1.65
C LEU A 154 -8.65 -2.72 -2.88
N ALA A 155 -9.68 -1.91 -3.14
CA ALA A 155 -10.55 -2.06 -4.31
C ALA A 155 -9.74 -1.98 -5.62
N ALA A 156 -8.78 -1.06 -5.71
CA ALA A 156 -7.92 -0.93 -6.88
C ALA A 156 -6.99 -2.14 -7.07
N ILE A 157 -6.47 -2.74 -6.00
CA ILE A 157 -5.67 -3.98 -6.05
C ILE A 157 -6.52 -5.14 -6.57
N ILE A 158 -7.73 -5.33 -6.04
CA ILE A 158 -8.65 -6.41 -6.45
C ILE A 158 -9.06 -6.22 -7.93
N TYR A 159 -9.40 -5.00 -8.32
CA TYR A 159 -9.73 -4.70 -9.72
C TYR A 159 -8.59 -5.04 -10.67
N ALA A 160 -7.37 -4.63 -10.33
CA ALA A 160 -6.20 -4.87 -11.15
C ALA A 160 -5.88 -6.37 -11.26
N GLU A 161 -5.99 -7.12 -10.17
CA GLU A 161 -5.77 -8.57 -10.20
C GLU A 161 -6.79 -9.29 -11.07
N ASN A 162 -8.08 -8.94 -10.95
CA ASN A 162 -9.12 -9.49 -11.82
C ASN A 162 -8.83 -9.22 -13.29
N LYS A 163 -8.42 -7.98 -13.63
CA LYS A 163 -8.04 -7.64 -15.00
C LYS A 163 -6.81 -8.39 -15.50
N LEU A 164 -5.85 -8.65 -14.63
CA LEU A 164 -4.64 -9.40 -14.98
C LEU A 164 -4.91 -10.91 -15.10
N SER A 165 -5.94 -11.43 -14.44
CA SER A 165 -6.35 -12.84 -14.58
C SER A 165 -7.14 -13.12 -15.86
N GLU A 166 -7.79 -12.11 -16.44
CA GLU A 166 -8.50 -12.20 -17.72
C GLU A 166 -7.54 -12.24 -18.92
N VAL A 167 -6.29 -11.80 -18.75
CA VAL A 167 -5.28 -11.83 -19.83
C VAL A 167 -4.61 -13.20 -19.80
N PRO A 168 -4.80 -14.07 -20.82
CA PRO A 168 -4.17 -15.39 -20.85
C PRO A 168 -2.66 -15.27 -20.84
N VAL A 169 -2.04 -16.09 -20.00
CA VAL A 169 -0.58 -16.18 -19.80
C VAL A 169 0.11 -16.83 -21.01
#